data_f29a4b12035fc1125057030ac8d42027
#
_entry.id   f29a4b12035fc1125057030ac8d42027
#
_cell.length_a   1.000
_cell.length_b   1.000
_cell.length_c   1.000
_cell.angle_alpha   90.00
_cell.angle_beta   90.00
_cell.angle_gamma   90.00
#
_symmetry.space_group_name_H-M   'P 1'
#
loop_
_entity.id
_entity.type
_entity.pdbx_description
1 polymer ?
#
loop_
_entity_poly.entity_id
_entity_poly.type
_entity_poly.pdbx_seq_one_letter_code
_entity_poly.pdbx_strand_id
1 'polypeptide(L)'
;SYKQWDDKTQEVIEIQAKWKAIGGIPSYKAAVKAFKRFRNACDKFFKAKKAFYKSAKAEFAKNLEAKKALCEQAEALKDSTDWKATADKMVQLQKEWKQIGAIGKKQSDAVWKRFVAACDYFFEQKAANYSDKYSEEIANLKAKKAIVEKIAAFERTDNKEQDATAIQAL
;
A
#
# COMPACT_ATOMS: atom_id res chain seq x y z
N SER A 1 -21.58 6.44 10.34
CA SER A 1 -20.87 5.14 10.19
C SER A 1 -21.88 4.02 9.92
N TYR A 2 -21.42 2.87 9.45
CA TYR A 2 -22.26 1.67 9.22
C TYR A 2 -22.99 1.26 10.50
N LYS A 3 -22.28 1.21 11.62
CA LYS A 3 -22.88 0.87 12.94
C LYS A 3 -24.05 1.79 13.30
N GLN A 4 -23.91 3.10 13.12
CA GLN A 4 -25.00 4.04 13.38
C GLN A 4 -26.24 3.80 12.52
N TRP A 5 -26.06 3.40 11.25
CA TRP A 5 -27.18 3.04 10.39
C TRP A 5 -27.88 1.77 10.83
N ASP A 6 -27.14 0.79 11.35
CA ASP A 6 -27.71 -0.47 11.85
C ASP A 6 -28.47 -0.24 13.16
N ASP A 7 -27.87 0.51 14.11
CA ASP A 7 -28.53 0.88 15.36
C ASP A 7 -29.83 1.65 15.11
N LYS A 8 -29.78 2.67 14.25
CA LYS A 8 -30.97 3.47 13.88
C LYS A 8 -32.01 2.68 13.08
N THR A 9 -31.58 1.68 12.31
CA THR A 9 -32.53 0.78 11.64
C THR A 9 -33.32 -0.03 12.64
N GLN A 10 -32.66 -0.55 13.67
CA GLN A 10 -33.32 -1.29 14.72
C GLN A 10 -34.34 -0.42 15.47
N GLU A 11 -33.97 0.82 15.83
CA GLU A 11 -34.90 1.79 16.43
C GLU A 11 -36.13 2.03 15.55
N VAL A 12 -35.95 2.22 14.22
CA VAL A 12 -37.07 2.43 13.27
C VAL A 12 -37.97 1.20 13.20
N ILE A 13 -37.40 -0.01 13.21
CA ILE A 13 -38.18 -1.27 13.22
C ILE A 13 -39.02 -1.38 14.49
N GLU A 14 -38.46 -1.04 15.66
CA GLU A 14 -39.17 -1.03 16.92
C GLU A 14 -40.33 -0.01 16.95
N ILE A 15 -40.08 1.18 16.38
CA ILE A 15 -41.12 2.20 16.21
C ILE A 15 -42.23 1.71 15.29
N GLN A 16 -41.91 1.00 14.20
CA GLN A 16 -42.91 0.41 13.31
C GLN A 16 -43.73 -0.68 14.02
N ALA A 17 -43.10 -1.50 14.86
CA ALA A 17 -43.83 -2.48 15.68
C ALA A 17 -44.77 -1.81 16.68
N LYS A 18 -44.31 -0.77 17.37
CA LYS A 18 -45.14 0.03 18.29
C LYS A 18 -46.30 0.68 17.57
N TRP A 19 -46.09 1.23 16.38
CA TRP A 19 -47.14 1.81 15.54
C TRP A 19 -48.24 0.79 15.23
N LYS A 20 -47.86 -0.44 14.85
CA LYS A 20 -48.83 -1.52 14.57
C LYS A 20 -49.64 -1.96 15.80
N ALA A 21 -49.03 -1.87 16.99
CA ALA A 21 -49.68 -2.25 18.25
C ALA A 21 -50.68 -1.23 18.75
N ILE A 22 -50.59 0.02 18.29
CA ILE A 22 -51.58 1.09 18.60
C ILE A 22 -52.85 0.79 17.83
N GLY A 23 -53.98 0.72 18.57
CA GLY A 23 -55.29 0.45 18.02
C GLY A 23 -55.80 1.55 17.06
N GLY A 24 -57.07 1.41 16.64
CA GLY A 24 -57.72 2.31 15.72
C GLY A 24 -57.82 3.75 16.24
N ILE A 25 -57.83 4.71 15.34
CA ILE A 25 -58.03 6.14 15.61
C ILE A 25 -59.49 6.50 15.25
N PRO A 26 -60.21 7.20 16.14
CA PRO A 26 -61.65 7.47 15.97
C PRO A 26 -62.03 8.24 14.68
N SER A 27 -61.12 9.09 14.20
CA SER A 27 -61.35 9.89 12.98
C SER A 27 -60.56 9.32 11.80
N TYR A 28 -61.27 8.87 10.80
CA TYR A 28 -60.67 8.39 9.53
C TYR A 28 -59.67 9.42 8.92
N LYS A 29 -60.08 10.69 8.87
CA LYS A 29 -59.24 11.78 8.32
C LYS A 29 -57.94 11.95 9.17
N ALA A 30 -58.03 11.89 10.46
CA ALA A 30 -56.87 11.96 11.36
C ALA A 30 -55.98 10.73 11.20
N ALA A 31 -56.57 9.53 11.10
CA ALA A 31 -55.84 8.28 10.91
C ALA A 31 -55.02 8.30 9.58
N VAL A 32 -55.64 8.71 8.48
CA VAL A 32 -54.93 8.82 7.18
C VAL A 32 -53.80 9.84 7.25
N LYS A 33 -54.00 11.00 7.88
CA LYS A 33 -52.95 12.03 8.03
C LYS A 33 -51.79 11.53 8.90
N ALA A 34 -52.05 10.87 9.98
CA ALA A 34 -51.03 10.32 10.86
C ALA A 34 -50.25 9.21 10.16
N PHE A 35 -50.95 8.27 9.50
CA PHE A 35 -50.30 7.20 8.73
C PHE A 35 -49.40 7.74 7.63
N LYS A 36 -49.87 8.74 6.84
CA LYS A 36 -49.07 9.36 5.78
C LYS A 36 -47.79 10.01 6.29
N ARG A 37 -47.87 10.71 7.44
CA ARG A 37 -46.69 11.31 8.09
C ARG A 37 -45.71 10.25 8.57
N PHE A 38 -46.18 9.20 9.23
CA PHE A 38 -45.39 8.10 9.73
C PHE A 38 -44.67 7.38 8.56
N ARG A 39 -45.43 6.98 7.55
CA ARG A 39 -44.89 6.33 6.35
C ARG A 39 -43.81 7.18 5.66
N ASN A 40 -44.10 8.47 5.46
CA ASN A 40 -43.13 9.38 4.84
C ASN A 40 -41.84 9.50 5.66
N ALA A 41 -41.91 9.49 6.99
CA ALA A 41 -40.73 9.51 7.85
C ALA A 41 -39.90 8.23 7.70
N CYS A 42 -40.53 7.06 7.72
CA CYS A 42 -39.87 5.77 7.50
C CYS A 42 -39.24 5.71 6.11
N ASP A 43 -39.97 6.11 5.06
CA ASP A 43 -39.49 6.10 3.67
C ASP A 43 -38.28 7.02 3.49
N LYS A 44 -38.27 8.21 4.11
CA LYS A 44 -37.10 9.10 4.11
C LYS A 44 -35.89 8.46 4.74
N PHE A 45 -36.07 7.79 5.88
CA PHE A 45 -34.98 7.10 6.57
C PHE A 45 -34.38 6.00 5.70
N PHE A 46 -35.21 5.07 5.18
CA PHE A 46 -34.72 3.97 4.37
C PHE A 46 -34.12 4.43 3.03
N LYS A 47 -34.66 5.51 2.43
CA LYS A 47 -34.06 6.13 1.25
C LYS A 47 -32.67 6.69 1.53
N ALA A 48 -32.51 7.39 2.66
CA ALA A 48 -31.19 7.92 3.09
C ALA A 48 -30.20 6.79 3.39
N LYS A 49 -30.63 5.73 4.10
CA LYS A 49 -29.84 4.52 4.32
C LYS A 49 -29.35 3.91 3.01
N LYS A 50 -30.26 3.69 2.05
CA LYS A 50 -29.93 3.13 0.73
C LYS A 50 -28.92 4.00 -0.02
N ALA A 51 -29.07 5.32 0.01
CA ALA A 51 -28.15 6.26 -0.62
C ALA A 51 -26.78 6.19 0.01
N PHE A 52 -26.66 6.14 1.35
CA PHE A 52 -25.39 5.97 2.06
C PHE A 52 -24.66 4.69 1.65
N TYR A 53 -25.35 3.54 1.67
CA TYR A 53 -24.72 2.28 1.29
C TYR A 53 -24.30 2.25 -0.18
N LYS A 54 -25.09 2.87 -1.08
CA LYS A 54 -24.73 2.99 -2.49
C LYS A 54 -23.46 3.84 -2.67
N SER A 55 -23.38 4.98 -1.98
CA SER A 55 -22.21 5.86 -2.03
C SER A 55 -20.97 5.17 -1.48
N ALA A 56 -21.07 4.53 -0.30
CA ALA A 56 -19.97 3.81 0.31
C ALA A 56 -19.45 2.65 -0.57
N LYS A 57 -20.36 1.91 -1.23
CA LYS A 57 -19.98 0.86 -2.18
C LYS A 57 -19.23 1.42 -3.39
N ALA A 58 -19.65 2.56 -3.92
CA ALA A 58 -19.00 3.23 -5.04
C ALA A 58 -17.59 3.72 -4.64
N GLU A 59 -17.47 4.28 -3.44
CA GLU A 59 -16.17 4.70 -2.89
C GLU A 59 -15.21 3.53 -2.71
N PHE A 60 -15.68 2.42 -2.15
CA PHE A 60 -14.86 1.21 -2.02
C PHE A 60 -14.39 0.67 -3.38
N ALA A 61 -15.24 0.69 -4.40
CA ALA A 61 -14.87 0.29 -5.75
C ALA A 61 -13.79 1.21 -6.33
N LYS A 62 -13.95 2.53 -6.19
CA LYS A 62 -12.95 3.52 -6.62
C LYS A 62 -11.60 3.31 -5.91
N ASN A 63 -11.62 3.14 -4.59
CA ASN A 63 -10.42 2.90 -3.82
C ASN A 63 -9.72 1.59 -4.22
N LEU A 64 -10.50 0.54 -4.52
CA LEU A 64 -9.96 -0.73 -4.97
C LEU A 64 -9.21 -0.58 -6.30
N GLU A 65 -9.79 0.09 -7.28
CA GLU A 65 -9.14 0.31 -8.57
C GLU A 65 -7.88 1.17 -8.41
N ALA A 66 -7.91 2.21 -7.59
CA ALA A 66 -6.72 3.00 -7.28
C ALA A 66 -5.61 2.16 -6.65
N LYS A 67 -5.93 1.29 -5.69
CA LYS A 67 -4.93 0.39 -5.06
C LYS A 67 -4.39 -0.66 -6.02
N LYS A 68 -5.21 -1.20 -6.93
CA LYS A 68 -4.74 -2.10 -7.98
C LYS A 68 -3.75 -1.41 -8.92
N ALA A 69 -4.06 -0.17 -9.32
CA ALA A 69 -3.14 0.61 -10.15
C ALA A 69 -1.77 0.83 -9.48
N LEU A 70 -1.74 1.04 -8.16
CA LEU A 70 -0.47 1.10 -7.41
C LEU A 70 0.27 -0.24 -7.38
N CYS A 71 -0.45 -1.37 -7.29
CA CYS A 71 0.16 -2.69 -7.41
C CYS A 71 0.82 -2.88 -8.78
N GLU A 72 0.12 -2.53 -9.85
CA GLU A 72 0.63 -2.63 -11.23
C GLU A 72 1.88 -1.76 -11.44
N GLN A 73 1.89 -0.54 -10.88
CA GLN A 73 3.06 0.33 -10.93
C GLN A 73 4.24 -0.26 -10.15
N ALA A 74 4.01 -0.79 -8.95
CA ALA A 74 5.07 -1.41 -8.14
C ALA A 74 5.62 -2.67 -8.83
N GLU A 75 4.75 -3.50 -9.42
CA GLU A 75 5.15 -4.69 -10.17
C GLU A 75 5.96 -4.36 -11.43
N ALA A 76 5.60 -3.29 -12.14
CA ALA A 76 6.36 -2.82 -13.31
C ALA A 76 7.76 -2.29 -12.93
N LEU A 77 7.94 -1.85 -11.70
CA LEU A 77 9.20 -1.28 -11.21
C LEU A 77 10.09 -2.28 -10.45
N LYS A 78 9.55 -3.41 -10.01
CA LYS A 78 10.24 -4.33 -9.07
C LYS A 78 11.56 -4.88 -9.60
N ASP A 79 11.70 -5.06 -10.92
CA ASP A 79 12.91 -5.61 -11.57
C ASP A 79 13.86 -4.52 -12.10
N SER A 80 13.61 -3.24 -11.75
CA SER A 80 14.43 -2.12 -12.20
C SER A 80 15.81 -2.11 -11.54
N THR A 81 16.85 -1.86 -12.32
CA THR A 81 18.24 -1.69 -11.86
C THR A 81 18.63 -0.22 -11.58
N ASP A 82 17.74 0.74 -11.88
CA ASP A 82 17.91 2.13 -11.42
C ASP A 82 17.51 2.26 -9.93
N TRP A 83 18.42 1.79 -9.09
CA TRP A 83 18.17 1.62 -7.65
C TRP A 83 17.72 2.89 -6.92
N LYS A 84 18.26 4.05 -7.32
CA LYS A 84 17.95 5.31 -6.65
C LYS A 84 16.58 5.84 -7.08
N ALA A 85 16.38 6.07 -8.36
CA ALA A 85 15.14 6.64 -8.87
C ALA A 85 13.94 5.71 -8.61
N THR A 86 14.15 4.38 -8.70
CA THR A 86 13.09 3.42 -8.42
C THR A 86 12.76 3.34 -6.93
N ALA A 87 13.75 3.43 -6.04
CA ALA A 87 13.49 3.49 -4.60
C ALA A 87 12.64 4.71 -4.24
N ASP A 88 12.93 5.88 -4.80
CA ASP A 88 12.14 7.09 -4.57
C ASP A 88 10.70 6.92 -5.05
N LYS A 89 10.50 6.29 -6.22
CA LYS A 89 9.16 5.95 -6.74
C LYS A 89 8.44 4.96 -5.85
N MET A 90 9.09 3.88 -5.40
CA MET A 90 8.48 2.89 -4.50
C MET A 90 8.03 3.54 -3.18
N VAL A 91 8.85 4.41 -2.60
CA VAL A 91 8.48 5.18 -1.40
C VAL A 91 7.28 6.11 -1.67
N GLN A 92 7.21 6.72 -2.86
CA GLN A 92 6.09 7.54 -3.25
C GLN A 92 4.80 6.72 -3.39
N LEU A 93 4.85 5.54 -4.02
CA LEU A 93 3.70 4.61 -4.12
C LEU A 93 3.20 4.18 -2.74
N GLN A 94 4.10 3.94 -1.78
CA GLN A 94 3.73 3.61 -0.40
C GLN A 94 3.03 4.79 0.31
N LYS A 95 3.42 6.03 0.04
CA LYS A 95 2.74 7.23 0.55
C LYS A 95 1.34 7.37 -0.04
N GLU A 96 1.20 7.19 -1.35
CA GLU A 96 -0.09 7.24 -2.05
C GLU A 96 -1.03 6.14 -1.57
N TRP A 97 -0.52 4.92 -1.34
CA TRP A 97 -1.29 3.83 -0.76
C TRP A 97 -1.97 4.20 0.56
N LYS A 98 -1.23 4.90 1.42
CA LYS A 98 -1.75 5.34 2.73
C LYS A 98 -2.83 6.41 2.62
N GLN A 99 -2.86 7.18 1.53
CA GLN A 99 -3.87 8.20 1.28
C GLN A 99 -5.17 7.64 0.71
N ILE A 100 -5.12 6.47 0.06
CA ILE A 100 -6.31 5.81 -0.47
C ILE A 100 -7.09 5.20 0.69
N GLY A 101 -8.39 5.51 0.74
CA GLY A 101 -9.31 5.04 1.76
C GLY A 101 -9.51 3.52 1.81
N ALA A 102 -10.43 3.08 2.67
CA ALA A 102 -10.76 1.67 2.84
C ALA A 102 -11.33 1.04 1.57
N ILE A 103 -11.12 -0.26 1.44
CA ILE A 103 -11.71 -1.13 0.41
C ILE A 103 -12.48 -2.26 1.06
N GLY A 104 -13.21 -3.04 0.27
CA GLY A 104 -13.96 -4.19 0.77
C GLY A 104 -13.06 -5.22 1.43
N LYS A 105 -13.45 -5.70 2.62
CA LYS A 105 -12.66 -6.64 3.44
C LYS A 105 -12.19 -7.87 2.66
N LYS A 106 -13.04 -8.43 1.78
CA LYS A 106 -12.70 -9.64 0.99
C LYS A 106 -11.47 -9.47 0.08
N GLN A 107 -11.17 -8.25 -0.34
CA GLN A 107 -10.11 -7.95 -1.32
C GLN A 107 -8.90 -7.26 -0.67
N SER A 108 -9.09 -6.73 0.55
CA SER A 108 -8.07 -5.95 1.25
C SER A 108 -6.76 -6.71 1.41
N ASP A 109 -6.82 -7.93 1.93
CA ASP A 109 -5.63 -8.72 2.23
C ASP A 109 -4.88 -9.16 0.96
N ALA A 110 -5.62 -9.54 -0.08
CA ALA A 110 -5.01 -9.97 -1.34
C ALA A 110 -4.29 -8.82 -2.05
N VAL A 111 -4.94 -7.65 -2.13
CA VAL A 111 -4.36 -6.46 -2.78
C VAL A 111 -3.19 -5.91 -1.97
N TRP A 112 -3.27 -5.95 -0.63
CA TRP A 112 -2.15 -5.57 0.23
C TRP A 112 -0.94 -6.47 0.06
N LYS A 113 -1.14 -7.79 0.12
CA LYS A 113 -0.05 -8.77 -0.07
C LYS A 113 0.63 -8.59 -1.43
N ARG A 114 -0.14 -8.36 -2.49
CA ARG A 114 0.38 -8.12 -3.84
C ARG A 114 1.28 -6.87 -3.88
N PHE A 115 0.83 -5.77 -3.28
CA PHE A 115 1.59 -4.52 -3.23
C PHE A 115 2.89 -4.66 -2.45
N VAL A 116 2.80 -5.23 -1.24
CA VAL A 116 3.95 -5.44 -0.35
C VAL A 116 4.98 -6.35 -1.01
N ALA A 117 4.54 -7.48 -1.61
CA ALA A 117 5.46 -8.41 -2.27
C ALA A 117 6.27 -7.75 -3.39
N ALA A 118 5.67 -6.86 -4.19
CA ALA A 118 6.40 -6.13 -5.21
C ALA A 118 7.42 -5.13 -4.64
N CYS A 119 7.05 -4.42 -3.57
CA CYS A 119 7.93 -3.48 -2.88
C CYS A 119 9.11 -4.21 -2.21
N ASP A 120 8.82 -5.27 -1.45
CA ASP A 120 9.83 -6.04 -0.71
C ASP A 120 10.83 -6.67 -1.66
N TYR A 121 10.36 -7.28 -2.75
CA TYR A 121 11.21 -7.83 -3.79
C TYR A 121 12.23 -6.81 -4.33
N PHE A 122 11.76 -5.61 -4.68
CA PHE A 122 12.67 -4.55 -5.16
C PHE A 122 13.72 -4.17 -4.11
N PHE A 123 13.31 -3.97 -2.86
CA PHE A 123 14.24 -3.54 -1.82
C PHE A 123 15.22 -4.65 -1.42
N GLU A 124 14.83 -5.92 -1.49
CA GLU A 124 15.72 -7.07 -1.30
C GLU A 124 16.78 -7.14 -2.40
N GLN A 125 16.38 -7.01 -3.69
CA GLN A 125 17.31 -6.97 -4.82
C GLN A 125 18.28 -5.77 -4.72
N LYS A 126 17.77 -4.62 -4.32
CA LYS A 126 18.59 -3.44 -4.07
C LYS A 126 19.63 -3.71 -2.98
N ALA A 127 19.23 -4.29 -1.85
CA ALA A 127 20.13 -4.60 -0.74
C ALA A 127 21.23 -5.61 -1.15
N ALA A 128 20.85 -6.66 -1.90
CA ALA A 128 21.79 -7.65 -2.43
C ALA A 128 22.84 -6.99 -3.34
N ASN A 129 22.40 -6.15 -4.29
CA ASN A 129 23.31 -5.45 -5.20
C ASN A 129 24.32 -4.56 -4.45
N TYR A 130 23.90 -3.84 -3.42
CA TYR A 130 24.81 -3.03 -2.60
C TYR A 130 25.79 -3.88 -1.79
N SER A 131 25.36 -5.02 -1.27
CA SER A 131 26.20 -5.97 -0.52
C SER A 131 27.30 -6.54 -1.45
N ASP A 132 26.94 -6.98 -2.64
CA ASP A 132 27.88 -7.55 -3.60
C ASP A 132 28.92 -6.52 -4.06
N LYS A 133 28.48 -5.32 -4.40
CA LYS A 133 29.37 -4.22 -4.75
C LYS A 133 30.33 -3.84 -3.63
N TYR A 134 29.86 -3.78 -2.40
CA TYR A 134 30.70 -3.49 -1.24
C TYR A 134 31.74 -4.58 -1.00
N SER A 135 31.37 -5.85 -1.17
CA SER A 135 32.27 -6.99 -1.05
C SER A 135 33.38 -6.96 -2.13
N GLU A 136 33.02 -6.61 -3.36
CA GLU A 136 33.97 -6.43 -4.47
C GLU A 136 34.92 -5.26 -4.20
N GLU A 137 34.45 -4.13 -3.72
CA GLU A 137 35.28 -2.97 -3.38
C GLU A 137 36.28 -3.29 -2.27
N ILE A 138 35.88 -4.08 -1.25
CA ILE A 138 36.78 -4.55 -0.17
C ILE A 138 37.85 -5.49 -0.75
N ALA A 139 37.48 -6.43 -1.61
CA ALA A 139 38.43 -7.34 -2.27
C ALA A 139 39.45 -6.56 -3.12
N ASN A 140 38.99 -5.60 -3.89
CA ASN A 140 39.82 -4.71 -4.69
C ASN A 140 40.78 -3.87 -3.83
N LEU A 141 40.32 -3.35 -2.71
CA LEU A 141 41.16 -2.62 -1.74
C LEU A 141 42.24 -3.51 -1.19
N LYS A 142 41.94 -4.76 -0.79
CA LYS A 142 42.87 -5.74 -0.30
C LYS A 142 43.96 -6.09 -1.34
N ALA A 143 43.53 -6.31 -2.58
CA ALA A 143 44.46 -6.61 -3.68
C ALA A 143 45.40 -5.42 -3.96
N LYS A 144 44.89 -4.18 -3.99
CA LYS A 144 45.72 -2.98 -4.17
C LYS A 144 46.72 -2.78 -3.02
N LYS A 145 46.31 -3.01 -1.77
CA LYS A 145 47.23 -2.95 -0.62
C LYS A 145 48.33 -3.97 -0.75
N ALA A 146 48.03 -5.20 -1.15
CA ALA A 146 49.07 -6.24 -1.32
C ALA A 146 50.10 -5.86 -2.40
N ILE A 147 49.68 -5.20 -3.50
CA ILE A 147 50.59 -4.67 -4.51
C ILE A 147 51.50 -3.57 -3.92
N VAL A 148 50.92 -2.64 -3.14
CA VAL A 148 51.68 -1.57 -2.50
C VAL A 148 52.74 -2.15 -1.54
N GLU A 149 52.36 -3.17 -0.75
CA GLU A 149 53.29 -3.85 0.18
C GLU A 149 54.45 -4.53 -0.59
N LYS A 150 54.13 -5.19 -1.70
CA LYS A 150 55.16 -5.79 -2.56
C LYS A 150 56.11 -4.74 -3.12
N ILE A 151 55.61 -3.60 -3.61
CA ILE A 151 56.45 -2.51 -4.11
C ILE A 151 57.28 -1.91 -2.98
N ALA A 152 56.73 -1.73 -1.79
CA ALA A 152 57.41 -1.18 -0.62
C ALA A 152 58.56 -2.11 -0.10
N ALA A 153 58.36 -3.43 -0.27
CA ALA A 153 59.35 -4.44 0.14
C ALA A 153 60.39 -4.72 -0.97
N PHE A 154 60.25 -4.06 -2.14
CA PHE A 154 61.16 -4.27 -3.22
C PHE A 154 62.57 -3.68 -2.90
N GLU A 155 63.56 -4.54 -2.83
CA GLU A 155 64.98 -4.16 -2.65
C GLU A 155 65.60 -3.91 -4.04
N ARG A 156 66.22 -2.74 -4.20
CA ARG A 156 66.95 -2.42 -5.39
C ARG A 156 68.20 -3.26 -5.52
N THR A 157 68.45 -3.73 -6.74
CA THR A 157 69.72 -4.36 -7.09
C THR A 157 70.62 -3.36 -7.80
N ASP A 158 71.85 -3.70 -8.07
CA ASP A 158 72.75 -2.86 -8.89
C ASP A 158 72.46 -2.91 -10.39
N ASN A 159 71.48 -3.71 -10.80
CA ASN A 159 71.09 -3.88 -12.21
C ASN A 159 69.73 -3.24 -12.49
N LYS A 160 69.72 -2.06 -13.10
CA LYS A 160 68.52 -1.27 -13.40
C LYS A 160 67.50 -1.96 -14.34
N GLU A 161 67.94 -2.82 -15.27
CA GLU A 161 67.05 -3.55 -16.18
C GLU A 161 66.32 -4.69 -15.47
N GLN A 162 67.01 -5.39 -14.59
CA GLN A 162 66.40 -6.42 -13.72
C GLN A 162 65.38 -5.82 -12.76
N ASP A 163 65.73 -4.69 -12.14
CA ASP A 163 64.82 -3.98 -11.27
C ASP A 163 63.53 -3.49 -11.99
N ALA A 164 63.68 -2.95 -13.19
CA ALA A 164 62.53 -2.52 -14.01
C ALA A 164 61.62 -3.69 -14.38
N THR A 165 62.18 -4.83 -14.78
CA THR A 165 61.46 -6.05 -15.13
C THR A 165 60.76 -6.64 -13.92
N ALA A 166 61.42 -6.66 -12.76
CA ALA A 166 60.81 -7.16 -11.52
C ALA A 166 59.67 -6.30 -11.02
N ILE A 167 59.75 -4.96 -11.15
CA ILE A 167 58.67 -4.02 -10.82
C ILE A 167 57.49 -4.18 -11.76
N GLN A 168 57.69 -4.42 -13.05
CA GLN A 168 56.62 -4.66 -14.01
C GLN A 168 55.86 -5.97 -13.78
N ALA A 169 56.47 -6.94 -13.12
CA ALA A 169 55.90 -8.25 -12.82
C ALA A 169 55.12 -8.27 -11.43
N LEU A 170 55.16 -7.18 -10.67
CA LEU A 170 54.45 -7.06 -9.37
C LEU A 170 52.99 -6.67 -9.57
#